data_186820ef5cdc2fc92efaa5d1ea4fe9f8
#
_entry.id   186820ef5cdc2fc92efaa5d1ea4fe9f8
#
_cell.length_a   1.000
_cell.length_b   1.000
_cell.length_c   1.000
_cell.angle_alpha   90.00
_cell.angle_beta   90.00
_cell.angle_gamma   90.00
#
_symmetry.space_group_name_H-M   'P 1'
#
loop_
_entity.id
_entity.type
_entity.pdbx_description
1 polymer ?
#
loop_
_entity_poly.entity_id
_entity_poly.type
_entity_poly.pdbx_seq_one_letter_code
_entity_poly.pdbx_strand_id
1 'polypeptide(L)'
;MRRMLGVSAAALLAAFGGMAVAEEFDLQALVAAAEAEPPLQVYSNTGKIVEQAEAFSKKYGIEATGTKANAAAQLEMVIREAQAGNVQGDVLQISDVAAGAAQLLPEGFVTSWVPPDLADSIDARYRDPLVIANEANVWAYNTEAHETCPIENIWQLTEPEWKGKVALQDPIGKASYIDWFNQMATHGDEAVAKAYEARYGKPLETDEASATAAWVAALAANGPLLTDADEAAAQAVGAPGQADPFVGMMSSAKFRNNTEAGAKLGICAGMQPWAGWLYPSLGLIAAGTDSPNAAKLFVRYLLTEEGIAPQAEDGKMSTNADAKLPDDEPSGIAGVVEQMFPYDPSSAAEDWDARQDWQDLWRVSYVK
;
A
#
# COMPACT_ATOMS: atom_id res chain seq x y z
N MET A 1 -67.46 -51.94 -30.65
CA MET A 1 -67.12 -50.61 -31.08
C MET A 1 -67.45 -49.63 -29.98
N ARG A 2 -66.51 -49.23 -29.18
CA ARG A 2 -66.62 -48.11 -28.22
C ARG A 2 -65.28 -47.44 -28.19
N ARG A 3 -65.21 -46.22 -28.68
CA ARG A 3 -64.03 -45.36 -28.64
C ARG A 3 -63.98 -44.71 -27.21
N MET A 4 -62.86 -44.87 -26.50
CA MET A 4 -62.57 -44.11 -25.30
C MET A 4 -61.68 -42.94 -25.71
N LEU A 5 -62.14 -41.73 -25.43
CA LEU A 5 -61.41 -40.48 -25.52
C LEU A 5 -60.59 -40.33 -24.22
N GLY A 6 -59.25 -40.27 -24.38
CA GLY A 6 -58.35 -39.92 -23.30
C GLY A 6 -58.20 -38.40 -23.20
N VAL A 7 -58.47 -37.84 -22.04
CA VAL A 7 -58.21 -36.43 -21.72
C VAL A 7 -56.84 -36.35 -21.08
N SER A 8 -55.91 -35.69 -21.79
CA SER A 8 -54.57 -35.34 -21.23
C SER A 8 -54.66 -34.03 -20.46
N ALA A 9 -54.50 -34.09 -19.16
CA ALA A 9 -54.32 -32.90 -18.32
C ALA A 9 -52.86 -32.47 -18.41
N ALA A 10 -52.59 -31.31 -19.01
CA ALA A 10 -51.31 -30.64 -18.99
C ALA A 10 -51.20 -29.83 -17.69
N ALA A 11 -50.30 -30.27 -16.79
CA ALA A 11 -49.95 -29.50 -15.59
C ALA A 11 -48.94 -28.41 -15.99
N LEU A 12 -49.35 -27.15 -15.92
CA LEU A 12 -48.44 -25.99 -15.96
C LEU A 12 -47.70 -25.89 -14.62
N LEU A 13 -46.42 -26.24 -14.61
CA LEU A 13 -45.53 -25.83 -13.52
C LEU A 13 -45.14 -24.35 -13.74
N ALA A 14 -45.72 -23.48 -12.94
CA ALA A 14 -45.26 -22.09 -12.80
C ALA A 14 -43.92 -22.12 -12.01
N ALA A 15 -42.83 -21.92 -12.70
CA ALA A 15 -41.54 -21.68 -12.06
C ALA A 15 -41.56 -20.23 -11.47
N PHE A 16 -41.79 -20.11 -10.19
CA PHE A 16 -41.46 -18.90 -9.44
C PHE A 16 -39.94 -18.81 -9.35
N GLY A 17 -39.32 -18.09 -10.30
CA GLY A 17 -37.97 -17.60 -10.13
C GLY A 17 -37.97 -16.56 -9.01
N GLY A 18 -37.65 -16.98 -7.79
CA GLY A 18 -37.35 -16.06 -6.72
C GLY A 18 -36.10 -15.23 -7.14
N MET A 19 -36.30 -13.95 -7.44
CA MET A 19 -35.21 -12.99 -7.40
C MET A 19 -34.70 -13.03 -5.95
N ALA A 20 -33.49 -13.55 -5.72
CA ALA A 20 -32.76 -13.32 -4.50
C ALA A 20 -32.53 -11.80 -4.44
N VAL A 21 -33.33 -11.09 -3.66
CA VAL A 21 -33.01 -9.74 -3.23
C VAL A 21 -31.71 -9.90 -2.44
N ALA A 22 -30.62 -9.29 -2.91
CA ALA A 22 -29.41 -9.21 -2.13
C ALA A 22 -29.81 -8.57 -0.80
N GLU A 23 -29.56 -9.28 0.30
CA GLU A 23 -29.86 -8.78 1.63
C GLU A 23 -29.07 -7.48 1.82
N GLU A 24 -29.76 -6.37 2.10
CA GLU A 24 -29.12 -5.08 2.29
C GLU A 24 -28.19 -5.17 3.50
N PHE A 25 -26.94 -4.71 3.36
CA PHE A 25 -25.96 -4.76 4.44
C PHE A 25 -26.48 -4.00 5.67
N ASP A 26 -26.53 -4.68 6.81
CA ASP A 26 -26.96 -4.11 8.09
C ASP A 26 -25.78 -3.98 9.06
N LEU A 27 -25.29 -2.75 9.21
CA LEU A 27 -24.19 -2.44 10.13
C LEU A 27 -24.58 -2.72 11.60
N GLN A 28 -25.85 -2.49 11.99
CA GLN A 28 -26.27 -2.74 13.37
C GLN A 28 -26.28 -4.24 13.68
N ALA A 29 -26.71 -5.06 12.73
CA ALA A 29 -26.64 -6.51 12.86
C ALA A 29 -25.18 -6.99 12.96
N LEU A 30 -24.24 -6.40 12.18
CA LEU A 30 -22.81 -6.70 12.27
C LEU A 30 -22.25 -6.33 13.65
N VAL A 31 -22.58 -5.16 14.18
CA VAL A 31 -22.14 -4.72 15.51
C VAL A 31 -22.67 -5.68 16.59
N ALA A 32 -23.97 -6.01 16.56
CA ALA A 32 -24.57 -6.91 17.54
C ALA A 32 -23.96 -8.33 17.50
N ALA A 33 -23.60 -8.82 16.32
CA ALA A 33 -22.90 -10.10 16.17
C ALA A 33 -21.47 -10.04 16.72
N ALA A 34 -20.75 -8.94 16.45
CA ALA A 34 -19.39 -8.71 16.92
C ALA A 34 -19.30 -8.55 18.45
N GLU A 35 -20.31 -7.95 19.10
CA GLU A 35 -20.36 -7.83 20.58
C GLU A 35 -20.43 -9.17 21.30
N ALA A 36 -20.85 -10.23 20.62
CA ALA A 36 -20.96 -11.57 21.18
C ALA A 36 -19.68 -12.42 21.01
N GLU A 37 -18.68 -11.90 20.29
CA GLU A 37 -17.44 -12.60 19.98
C GLU A 37 -16.32 -12.29 21.01
N PRO A 38 -15.24 -13.11 21.05
CA PRO A 38 -14.05 -12.85 21.85
C PRO A 38 -13.38 -11.51 21.52
N PRO A 39 -12.46 -11.02 22.39
CA PRO A 39 -11.64 -9.86 22.11
C PRO A 39 -10.84 -9.99 20.80
N LEU A 40 -10.72 -8.88 20.08
CA LEU A 40 -10.07 -8.81 18.76
C LEU A 40 -8.58 -8.50 18.89
N GLN A 41 -7.74 -9.26 18.18
CA GLN A 41 -6.31 -8.98 18.05
C GLN A 41 -5.99 -8.52 16.62
N VAL A 42 -5.34 -7.34 16.48
CA VAL A 42 -5.01 -6.75 15.18
C VAL A 42 -3.50 -6.58 15.03
N TYR A 43 -2.95 -7.05 13.92
CA TYR A 43 -1.55 -6.84 13.55
C TYR A 43 -1.42 -5.73 12.50
N SER A 44 -0.44 -4.83 12.67
CA SER A 44 -0.12 -3.80 11.69
C SER A 44 1.37 -3.44 11.71
N ASN A 45 1.90 -2.95 10.59
CA ASN A 45 3.26 -2.43 10.50
C ASN A 45 3.44 -1.03 11.10
N THR A 46 2.35 -0.34 11.44
CA THR A 46 2.39 0.96 12.12
C THR A 46 2.01 0.87 13.60
N GLY A 47 2.66 1.69 14.45
CA GLY A 47 2.29 1.82 15.86
C GLY A 47 0.93 2.48 16.09
N LYS A 48 0.41 3.21 15.09
CA LYS A 48 -0.92 3.82 15.13
C LYS A 48 -2.06 2.83 15.31
N ILE A 49 -1.82 1.55 15.07
CA ILE A 49 -2.81 0.49 15.27
C ILE A 49 -3.27 0.37 16.74
N VAL A 50 -2.41 0.75 17.70
CA VAL A 50 -2.77 0.75 19.12
C VAL A 50 -3.88 1.78 19.38
N GLU A 51 -3.68 3.02 18.90
CA GLU A 51 -4.66 4.10 19.01
C GLU A 51 -5.97 3.75 18.28
N GLN A 52 -5.86 3.12 17.10
CA GLN A 52 -7.03 2.68 16.33
C GLN A 52 -7.83 1.58 17.03
N ALA A 53 -7.16 0.61 17.65
CA ALA A 53 -7.81 -0.45 18.41
C ALA A 53 -8.50 0.11 19.68
N GLU A 54 -7.86 1.04 20.39
CA GLU A 54 -8.45 1.71 21.55
C GLU A 54 -9.67 2.54 21.16
N ALA A 55 -9.60 3.29 20.07
CA ALA A 55 -10.72 4.10 19.56
C ALA A 55 -11.89 3.21 19.09
N PHE A 56 -11.59 2.09 18.41
CA PHE A 56 -12.58 1.09 18.06
C PHE A 56 -13.28 0.51 19.28
N SER A 57 -12.50 0.10 20.31
CA SER A 57 -13.04 -0.44 21.56
C SER A 57 -13.96 0.56 22.27
N LYS A 58 -13.55 1.83 22.29
CA LYS A 58 -14.36 2.91 22.88
C LYS A 58 -15.66 3.13 22.11
N LYS A 59 -15.61 3.05 20.77
CA LYS A 59 -16.76 3.31 19.91
C LYS A 59 -17.82 2.21 19.98
N TYR A 60 -17.37 0.96 19.91
CA TYR A 60 -18.27 -0.19 19.75
C TYR A 60 -18.45 -1.03 21.04
N GLY A 61 -17.69 -0.75 22.10
CA GLY A 61 -17.74 -1.55 23.32
C GLY A 61 -17.11 -2.94 23.19
N ILE A 62 -16.41 -3.22 22.08
CA ILE A 62 -15.75 -4.48 21.77
C ILE A 62 -14.28 -4.34 22.09
N GLU A 63 -13.73 -5.23 22.93
CA GLU A 63 -12.32 -5.19 23.28
C GLU A 63 -11.46 -5.52 22.04
N ALA A 64 -10.54 -4.62 21.70
CA ALA A 64 -9.59 -4.80 20.61
C ALA A 64 -8.19 -4.39 21.03
N THR A 65 -7.19 -5.16 20.64
CA THR A 65 -5.77 -4.91 20.91
C THR A 65 -4.99 -4.79 19.62
N GLY A 66 -4.28 -3.67 19.44
CA GLY A 66 -3.38 -3.44 18.32
C GLY A 66 -1.94 -3.85 18.64
N THR A 67 -1.33 -4.65 17.80
CA THR A 67 0.09 -5.05 17.93
C THR A 67 0.88 -4.61 16.70
N LYS A 68 1.94 -3.81 16.93
CA LYS A 68 2.88 -3.46 15.88
C LYS A 68 3.83 -4.61 15.58
N ALA A 69 3.85 -5.06 14.32
CA ALA A 69 4.83 -6.01 13.78
C ALA A 69 5.19 -5.58 12.35
N ASN A 70 6.46 -5.67 11.95
CA ASN A 70 6.81 -5.40 10.56
C ASN A 70 6.21 -6.46 9.63
N ALA A 71 6.15 -6.18 8.32
CA ALA A 71 5.46 -7.03 7.36
C ALA A 71 6.00 -8.48 7.35
N ALA A 72 7.32 -8.66 7.41
CA ALA A 72 7.91 -10.00 7.46
C ALA A 72 7.52 -10.77 8.73
N ALA A 73 7.49 -10.09 9.88
CA ALA A 73 7.06 -10.71 11.13
C ALA A 73 5.56 -11.06 11.10
N GLN A 74 4.71 -10.20 10.53
CA GLN A 74 3.29 -10.50 10.34
C GLN A 74 3.10 -11.75 9.49
N LEU A 75 3.80 -11.82 8.34
CA LEU A 75 3.76 -12.97 7.44
C LEU A 75 4.10 -14.27 8.17
N GLU A 76 5.24 -14.28 8.90
CA GLU A 76 5.69 -15.44 9.67
C GLU A 76 4.69 -15.85 10.78
N MET A 77 4.17 -14.86 11.52
CA MET A 77 3.19 -15.11 12.60
C MET A 77 1.94 -15.78 12.06
N VAL A 78 1.35 -15.21 11.01
CA VAL A 78 0.09 -15.71 10.43
C VAL A 78 0.26 -17.11 9.83
N ILE A 79 1.33 -17.35 9.09
CA ILE A 79 1.61 -18.68 8.52
C ILE A 79 1.76 -19.71 9.65
N ARG A 80 2.52 -19.40 10.70
CA ARG A 80 2.75 -20.30 11.82
C ARG A 80 1.45 -20.56 12.62
N GLU A 81 0.66 -19.53 12.88
CA GLU A 81 -0.62 -19.62 13.58
C GLU A 81 -1.62 -20.47 12.80
N ALA A 82 -1.74 -20.25 11.50
CA ALA A 82 -2.63 -21.00 10.62
C ALA A 82 -2.21 -22.49 10.53
N GLN A 83 -0.92 -22.76 10.35
CA GLN A 83 -0.39 -24.15 10.29
C GLN A 83 -0.54 -24.89 11.61
N ALA A 84 -0.47 -24.19 12.74
CA ALA A 84 -0.68 -24.77 14.06
C ALA A 84 -2.16 -24.96 14.41
N GLY A 85 -3.09 -24.38 13.63
CA GLY A 85 -4.51 -24.34 13.97
C GLY A 85 -4.80 -23.53 15.25
N ASN A 86 -3.95 -22.54 15.55
CA ASN A 86 -4.02 -21.72 16.76
C ASN A 86 -3.86 -20.25 16.37
N VAL A 87 -4.89 -19.70 15.76
CA VAL A 87 -4.95 -18.31 15.30
C VAL A 87 -5.00 -17.39 16.53
N GLN A 88 -4.12 -16.39 16.54
CA GLN A 88 -4.05 -15.38 17.59
C GLN A 88 -4.38 -13.99 17.04
N GLY A 89 -3.99 -13.73 15.80
CA GLY A 89 -4.29 -12.48 15.11
C GLY A 89 -5.51 -12.62 14.22
N ASP A 90 -6.52 -11.77 14.44
CA ASP A 90 -7.79 -11.81 13.70
C ASP A 90 -7.77 -10.97 12.44
N VAL A 91 -7.14 -9.79 12.52
CA VAL A 91 -7.02 -8.85 11.41
C VAL A 91 -5.57 -8.48 11.16
N LEU A 92 -5.19 -8.44 9.89
CA LEU A 92 -3.89 -7.98 9.43
C LEU A 92 -4.06 -6.74 8.60
N GLN A 93 -3.40 -5.66 9.01
CA GLN A 93 -3.07 -4.55 8.13
C GLN A 93 -1.63 -4.73 7.67
N ILE A 94 -1.43 -5.39 6.53
CA ILE A 94 -0.11 -5.73 6.01
C ILE A 94 0.23 -4.90 4.78
N SER A 95 1.44 -4.34 4.77
CA SER A 95 1.94 -3.55 3.65
C SER A 95 2.84 -4.33 2.70
N ASP A 96 3.12 -5.60 2.94
CA ASP A 96 3.74 -6.49 1.96
C ASP A 96 2.62 -7.14 1.11
N VAL A 97 2.15 -6.37 0.12
CA VAL A 97 1.03 -6.79 -0.75
C VAL A 97 1.39 -8.02 -1.56
N ALA A 98 2.62 -8.05 -2.09
CA ALA A 98 3.13 -9.17 -2.88
C ALA A 98 3.15 -10.47 -2.05
N ALA A 99 3.65 -10.44 -0.82
CA ALA A 99 3.61 -11.60 0.06
C ALA A 99 2.18 -11.99 0.45
N GLY A 100 1.31 -11.02 0.70
CA GLY A 100 -0.12 -11.26 0.97
C GLY A 100 -0.81 -11.99 -0.17
N ALA A 101 -0.59 -11.54 -1.41
CA ALA A 101 -1.16 -12.12 -2.62
C ALA A 101 -0.56 -13.48 -2.99
N ALA A 102 0.75 -13.68 -2.81
CA ALA A 102 1.43 -14.90 -3.22
C ALA A 102 1.45 -16.01 -2.15
N GLN A 103 1.39 -15.63 -0.86
CA GLN A 103 1.63 -16.59 0.23
C GLN A 103 0.44 -16.77 1.18
N LEU A 104 -0.33 -15.72 1.47
CA LEU A 104 -1.39 -15.83 2.47
C LEU A 104 -2.75 -16.19 1.86
N LEU A 105 -3.15 -15.48 0.80
CA LEU A 105 -4.45 -15.67 0.16
C LEU A 105 -4.58 -17.01 -0.57
N PRO A 106 -3.59 -17.47 -1.40
CA PRO A 106 -3.71 -18.75 -2.09
C PRO A 106 -3.73 -19.97 -1.16
N GLU A 107 -3.03 -19.89 -0.03
CA GLU A 107 -2.99 -20.94 0.98
C GLU A 107 -4.25 -20.95 1.87
N GLY A 108 -5.12 -19.95 1.73
CA GLY A 108 -6.34 -19.83 2.55
C GLY A 108 -6.07 -19.51 4.02
N PHE A 109 -4.92 -18.96 4.36
CA PHE A 109 -4.60 -18.54 5.72
C PHE A 109 -5.36 -17.27 6.12
N VAL A 110 -5.71 -16.46 5.14
CA VAL A 110 -6.49 -15.24 5.31
C VAL A 110 -7.56 -15.12 4.23
N THR A 111 -8.52 -14.24 4.47
CA THR A 111 -9.54 -13.84 3.50
C THR A 111 -9.54 -12.33 3.33
N SER A 112 -9.95 -11.87 2.14
CA SER A 112 -10.26 -10.47 1.88
C SER A 112 -11.78 -10.26 1.96
N TRP A 113 -12.20 -9.13 2.52
CA TRP A 113 -13.60 -8.78 2.62
C TRP A 113 -13.79 -7.26 2.43
N VAL A 114 -14.64 -6.89 1.47
CA VAL A 114 -14.99 -5.49 1.20
C VAL A 114 -16.30 -5.19 1.92
N PRO A 115 -16.35 -4.13 2.77
CA PRO A 115 -17.60 -3.69 3.37
C PRO A 115 -18.62 -3.28 2.30
N PRO A 116 -19.80 -3.92 2.22
CA PRO A 116 -20.73 -3.66 1.12
C PRO A 116 -21.23 -2.23 1.05
N ASP A 117 -21.37 -1.58 2.21
CA ASP A 117 -21.83 -0.18 2.31
C ASP A 117 -20.76 0.85 1.94
N LEU A 118 -19.49 0.47 1.85
CA LEU A 118 -18.39 1.34 1.43
C LEU A 118 -17.84 0.98 0.04
N ALA A 119 -18.33 -0.11 -0.55
CA ALA A 119 -17.78 -0.65 -1.78
C ALA A 119 -17.77 0.38 -2.94
N ASP A 120 -18.83 1.19 -3.07
CA ASP A 120 -18.95 2.17 -4.15
C ASP A 120 -17.99 3.38 -3.98
N SER A 121 -17.55 3.65 -2.76
CA SER A 121 -16.56 4.69 -2.44
C SER A 121 -15.11 4.21 -2.56
N ILE A 122 -14.88 2.93 -2.84
CA ILE A 122 -13.55 2.33 -3.03
C ILE A 122 -13.34 2.04 -4.52
N ASP A 123 -12.22 2.49 -5.11
CA ASP A 123 -11.88 2.16 -6.50
C ASP A 123 -11.84 0.63 -6.68
N ALA A 124 -12.35 0.13 -7.81
CA ALA A 124 -12.45 -1.30 -8.09
C ALA A 124 -11.10 -2.03 -7.99
N ARG A 125 -9.99 -1.36 -8.36
CA ARG A 125 -8.62 -1.91 -8.26
C ARG A 125 -8.19 -2.26 -6.83
N TYR A 126 -8.82 -1.65 -5.82
CA TYR A 126 -8.48 -1.82 -4.41
C TYR A 126 -9.43 -2.75 -3.65
N ARG A 127 -10.34 -3.43 -4.36
CA ARG A 127 -11.34 -4.29 -3.72
C ARG A 127 -10.93 -5.76 -3.61
N ASP A 128 -10.01 -6.23 -4.48
CA ASP A 128 -9.61 -7.64 -4.49
C ASP A 128 -8.11 -7.80 -4.81
N PRO A 129 -7.28 -8.06 -3.77
CA PRO A 129 -7.61 -8.01 -2.34
C PRO A 129 -7.89 -6.58 -1.86
N LEU A 130 -8.65 -6.47 -0.75
CA LEU A 130 -9.00 -5.16 -0.19
C LEU A 130 -7.73 -4.42 0.28
N VAL A 131 -7.48 -3.27 -0.31
CA VAL A 131 -6.51 -2.27 0.16
C VAL A 131 -7.24 -1.29 1.08
N ILE A 132 -6.76 -1.13 2.32
CA ILE A 132 -7.34 -0.18 3.29
C ILE A 132 -6.85 1.24 3.04
N ALA A 133 -5.54 1.38 2.80
CA ALA A 133 -4.90 2.68 2.65
C ALA A 133 -3.68 2.60 1.75
N ASN A 134 -3.32 3.74 1.16
CA ASN A 134 -2.06 3.96 0.46
C ASN A 134 -1.17 4.92 1.26
N GLU A 135 0.10 4.60 1.37
CA GLU A 135 1.16 5.48 1.85
C GLU A 135 1.96 5.98 0.66
N ALA A 136 2.27 7.27 0.61
CA ALA A 136 3.13 7.81 -0.43
C ALA A 136 4.60 7.71 -0.01
N ASN A 137 5.44 7.18 -0.91
CA ASN A 137 6.88 7.37 -0.87
C ASN A 137 7.23 8.42 -1.92
N VAL A 138 7.84 9.50 -1.50
CA VAL A 138 8.04 10.70 -2.31
C VAL A 138 9.51 11.02 -2.50
N TRP A 139 9.85 11.58 -3.65
CA TRP A 139 11.14 12.25 -3.82
C TRP A 139 11.09 13.58 -3.06
N ALA A 140 12.08 13.78 -2.19
CA ALA A 140 12.16 14.91 -1.30
C ALA A 140 13.48 15.66 -1.46
N TYR A 141 13.46 16.95 -1.16
CA TYR A 141 14.61 17.85 -1.20
C TYR A 141 14.65 18.74 0.04
N ASN A 142 15.77 19.45 0.23
CA ASN A 142 15.95 20.39 1.35
C ASN A 142 15.46 21.80 0.95
N THR A 143 14.39 22.26 1.63
CA THR A 143 13.74 23.56 1.36
C THR A 143 14.53 24.77 1.87
N GLU A 144 15.54 24.58 2.73
CA GLU A 144 16.44 25.65 3.14
C GLU A 144 17.52 25.92 2.09
N ALA A 145 17.98 24.87 1.39
CA ALA A 145 19.01 24.98 0.36
C ALA A 145 18.45 25.31 -1.03
N HIS A 146 17.21 24.90 -1.32
CA HIS A 146 16.58 25.08 -2.61
C HIS A 146 15.16 25.66 -2.44
N GLU A 147 14.83 26.69 -3.20
CA GLU A 147 13.49 27.27 -3.23
C GLU A 147 12.47 26.30 -3.88
N THR A 148 12.92 25.53 -4.87
CA THR A 148 12.17 24.47 -5.55
C THR A 148 13.00 23.21 -5.63
N CYS A 149 12.36 22.06 -5.91
CA CYS A 149 13.11 20.82 -6.09
C CYS A 149 14.15 20.97 -7.22
N PRO A 150 15.42 20.60 -6.96
CA PRO A 150 16.48 20.69 -7.98
C PRO A 150 16.40 19.57 -9.04
N ILE A 151 15.47 18.61 -8.85
CA ILE A 151 15.25 17.48 -9.76
C ILE A 151 13.86 17.59 -10.39
N GLU A 152 13.81 17.53 -11.72
CA GLU A 152 12.58 17.56 -12.52
C GLU A 152 12.30 16.23 -13.23
N ASN A 153 13.27 15.29 -13.20
CA ASN A 153 13.18 14.04 -13.92
C ASN A 153 14.00 12.95 -13.19
N ILE A 154 13.45 11.74 -13.07
CA ILE A 154 14.12 10.64 -12.36
C ILE A 154 15.49 10.28 -12.95
N TRP A 155 15.71 10.49 -14.26
CA TRP A 155 16.98 10.22 -14.91
C TRP A 155 18.10 11.18 -14.49
N GLN A 156 17.77 12.36 -13.95
CA GLN A 156 18.80 13.25 -13.36
C GLN A 156 19.50 12.59 -12.18
N LEU A 157 18.79 11.73 -11.41
CA LEU A 157 19.36 11.01 -10.28
C LEU A 157 20.50 10.04 -10.67
N THR A 158 20.61 9.73 -11.96
CA THR A 158 21.65 8.86 -12.53
C THR A 158 22.83 9.64 -13.11
N GLU A 159 22.75 10.97 -13.13
CA GLU A 159 23.79 11.84 -13.69
C GLU A 159 24.98 12.00 -12.73
N PRO A 160 26.18 12.28 -13.24
CA PRO A 160 27.38 12.46 -12.41
C PRO A 160 27.26 13.54 -11.33
N GLU A 161 26.43 14.57 -11.57
CA GLU A 161 26.16 15.65 -10.61
C GLU A 161 25.54 15.11 -9.31
N TRP A 162 24.71 14.06 -9.41
CA TRP A 162 24.00 13.45 -8.30
C TRP A 162 24.69 12.18 -7.77
N LYS A 163 25.91 11.89 -8.22
CA LYS A 163 26.65 10.74 -7.73
C LYS A 163 26.92 10.85 -6.23
N GLY A 164 26.43 9.84 -5.49
CA GLY A 164 26.55 9.77 -4.04
C GLY A 164 25.66 10.78 -3.27
N LYS A 165 24.73 11.50 -3.94
CA LYS A 165 23.88 12.53 -3.35
C LYS A 165 22.39 12.17 -3.34
N VAL A 166 22.04 10.94 -3.64
CA VAL A 166 20.70 10.41 -3.51
C VAL A 166 20.63 9.55 -2.26
N ALA A 167 19.69 9.82 -1.34
CA ALA A 167 19.50 9.05 -0.12
C ALA A 167 18.19 8.25 -0.21
N LEU A 168 18.24 6.95 0.08
CA LEU A 168 17.05 6.09 0.14
C LEU A 168 17.29 4.92 1.09
N GLN A 169 16.23 4.30 1.57
CA GLN A 169 16.35 3.05 2.29
C GLN A 169 16.87 1.95 1.37
N ASP A 170 17.73 1.06 1.88
CA ASP A 170 18.28 -0.03 1.08
C ASP A 170 17.19 -0.90 0.46
N PRO A 171 17.06 -0.96 -0.87
CA PRO A 171 16.05 -1.77 -1.54
C PRO A 171 16.13 -3.26 -1.18
N ILE A 172 17.32 -3.78 -0.88
CA ILE A 172 17.48 -5.18 -0.46
C ILE A 172 16.78 -5.44 0.88
N GLY A 173 16.79 -4.46 1.79
CA GLY A 173 16.14 -4.55 3.10
C GLY A 173 14.67 -4.15 3.12
N LYS A 174 14.15 -3.57 2.02
CA LYS A 174 12.78 -3.05 1.92
C LYS A 174 12.08 -3.61 0.67
N ALA A 175 11.41 -4.73 0.82
CA ALA A 175 10.73 -5.45 -0.28
C ALA A 175 9.85 -4.54 -1.15
N SER A 176 9.16 -3.57 -0.56
CA SER A 176 8.31 -2.64 -1.30
C SER A 176 9.02 -1.79 -2.36
N TYR A 177 10.33 -1.53 -2.21
CA TYR A 177 11.11 -0.87 -3.27
C TYR A 177 11.33 -1.81 -4.45
N ILE A 178 11.58 -3.07 -4.16
CA ILE A 178 11.74 -4.12 -5.18
C ILE A 178 10.43 -4.32 -5.93
N ASP A 179 9.31 -4.39 -5.20
CA ASP A 179 7.98 -4.47 -5.79
C ASP A 179 7.67 -3.23 -6.65
N TRP A 180 8.01 -2.04 -6.18
CA TRP A 180 7.87 -0.81 -6.97
C TRP A 180 8.66 -0.84 -8.27
N PHE A 181 9.89 -1.37 -8.28
CA PHE A 181 10.66 -1.53 -9.52
C PHE A 181 9.94 -2.44 -10.50
N ASN A 182 9.40 -3.57 -10.03
CA ASN A 182 8.62 -4.47 -10.88
C ASN A 182 7.33 -3.85 -11.38
N GLN A 183 6.61 -3.15 -10.50
CA GLN A 183 5.40 -2.41 -10.86
C GLN A 183 5.66 -1.36 -11.95
N MET A 184 6.75 -0.59 -11.84
CA MET A 184 7.14 0.36 -12.88
C MET A 184 7.49 -0.34 -14.20
N ALA A 185 8.20 -1.48 -14.17
CA ALA A 185 8.51 -2.22 -15.38
C ALA A 185 7.25 -2.81 -16.04
N THR A 186 6.28 -3.26 -15.25
CA THR A 186 5.05 -3.88 -15.75
C THR A 186 4.04 -2.84 -16.24
N HIS A 187 3.85 -1.75 -15.49
CA HIS A 187 2.75 -0.82 -15.71
C HIS A 187 3.18 0.60 -16.13
N GLY A 188 4.47 0.92 -16.04
CA GLY A 188 4.98 2.27 -16.22
C GLY A 188 6.19 2.41 -17.13
N ASP A 189 6.70 1.32 -17.73
CA ASP A 189 7.97 1.32 -18.46
C ASP A 189 8.03 2.31 -19.61
N GLU A 190 6.93 2.47 -20.34
CA GLU A 190 6.82 3.46 -21.42
C GLU A 190 6.99 4.90 -20.89
N ALA A 191 6.45 5.20 -19.70
CA ALA A 191 6.60 6.52 -19.10
C ALA A 191 8.05 6.78 -18.64
N VAL A 192 8.74 5.76 -18.13
CA VAL A 192 10.17 5.82 -17.80
C VAL A 192 11.01 6.07 -19.06
N ALA A 193 10.70 5.37 -20.16
CA ALA A 193 11.39 5.58 -21.45
C ALA A 193 11.14 6.99 -22.00
N LYS A 194 9.90 7.49 -21.95
CA LYS A 194 9.55 8.86 -22.37
C LYS A 194 10.23 9.94 -21.53
N ALA A 195 10.37 9.69 -20.21
CA ALA A 195 11.09 10.60 -19.34
C ALA A 195 12.58 10.69 -19.73
N TYR A 196 13.19 9.57 -20.17
CA TYR A 196 14.55 9.58 -20.73
C TYR A 196 14.63 10.42 -22.01
N GLU A 197 13.72 10.20 -22.95
CA GLU A 197 13.68 10.96 -24.21
C GLU A 197 13.46 12.45 -23.94
N ALA A 198 12.57 12.81 -23.02
CA ALA A 198 12.33 14.18 -22.64
C ALA A 198 13.59 14.84 -22.03
N ARG A 199 14.36 14.10 -21.26
CA ARG A 199 15.59 14.61 -20.61
C ARG A 199 16.75 14.76 -21.59
N TYR A 200 16.96 13.77 -22.48
CA TYR A 200 18.18 13.71 -23.31
C TYR A 200 17.96 13.99 -24.80
N GLY A 201 16.69 14.18 -25.24
CA GLY A 201 16.34 14.48 -26.63
C GLY A 201 16.53 13.33 -27.61
N LYS A 202 16.63 12.09 -27.10
CA LYS A 202 16.80 10.86 -27.91
C LYS A 202 16.16 9.67 -27.21
N PRO A 203 15.70 8.66 -27.97
CA PRO A 203 15.22 7.42 -27.40
C PRO A 203 16.27 6.73 -26.52
N LEU A 204 15.81 5.99 -25.50
CA LEU A 204 16.68 5.14 -24.69
C LEU A 204 17.16 3.96 -25.52
N GLU A 205 18.48 3.77 -25.56
CA GLU A 205 19.13 2.57 -26.08
C GLU A 205 19.75 1.84 -24.89
N THR A 206 19.38 0.58 -24.65
CA THR A 206 19.83 -0.21 -23.49
C THR A 206 19.88 -1.69 -23.82
N ASP A 207 20.80 -2.41 -23.18
CA ASP A 207 20.84 -3.88 -23.18
C ASP A 207 20.04 -4.49 -22.01
N GLU A 208 19.52 -3.64 -21.11
CA GLU A 208 18.66 -4.08 -20.00
C GLU A 208 17.27 -4.50 -20.50
N ALA A 209 16.58 -5.30 -19.70
CA ALA A 209 15.30 -5.89 -20.09
C ALA A 209 14.18 -4.84 -20.32
N SER A 210 14.28 -3.65 -19.71
CA SER A 210 13.31 -2.58 -19.80
C SER A 210 13.93 -1.21 -19.51
N ALA A 211 13.21 -0.12 -19.79
CA ALA A 211 13.64 1.23 -19.44
C ALA A 211 13.76 1.39 -17.91
N THR A 212 12.85 0.76 -17.17
CA THR A 212 12.88 0.72 -15.71
C THR A 212 14.13 0.00 -15.22
N ALA A 213 14.48 -1.17 -15.79
CA ALA A 213 15.68 -1.89 -15.42
C ALA A 213 16.94 -1.07 -15.69
N ALA A 214 17.00 -0.39 -16.83
CA ALA A 214 18.08 0.53 -17.16
C ALA A 214 18.22 1.69 -16.15
N TRP A 215 17.09 2.28 -15.75
CA TRP A 215 17.07 3.33 -14.74
C TRP A 215 17.51 2.84 -13.37
N VAL A 216 17.01 1.67 -12.91
CA VAL A 216 17.38 1.05 -11.62
C VAL A 216 18.86 0.74 -11.57
N ALA A 217 19.40 0.13 -12.64
CA ALA A 217 20.83 -0.17 -12.76
C ALA A 217 21.69 1.10 -12.73
N ALA A 218 21.28 2.15 -13.47
CA ALA A 218 21.98 3.42 -13.50
C ALA A 218 21.92 4.17 -12.15
N LEU A 219 20.78 4.14 -11.46
CA LEU A 219 20.64 4.70 -10.11
C LEU A 219 21.56 3.97 -9.12
N ALA A 220 21.58 2.65 -9.14
CA ALA A 220 22.46 1.84 -8.30
C ALA A 220 23.93 2.15 -8.58
N ALA A 221 24.32 2.23 -9.86
CA ALA A 221 25.70 2.57 -10.29
C ALA A 221 26.10 4.00 -9.89
N ASN A 222 25.16 4.88 -9.67
CA ASN A 222 25.43 6.26 -9.21
C ASN A 222 25.73 6.34 -7.70
N GLY A 223 25.74 5.21 -6.99
CA GLY A 223 26.21 5.07 -5.61
C GLY A 223 25.34 5.83 -4.60
N PRO A 224 24.02 5.61 -4.55
CA PRO A 224 23.17 6.30 -3.59
C PRO A 224 23.57 5.97 -2.14
N LEU A 225 23.32 6.90 -1.22
CA LEU A 225 23.42 6.65 0.22
C LEU A 225 22.28 5.72 0.64
N LEU A 226 22.63 4.46 0.93
CA LEU A 226 21.68 3.48 1.44
C LEU A 226 21.57 3.58 2.96
N THR A 227 20.33 3.58 3.46
CA THR A 227 20.01 3.69 4.89
C THR A 227 19.21 2.48 5.34
N ASP A 228 19.27 2.16 6.64
CA ASP A 228 18.49 1.06 7.23
C ASP A 228 17.01 1.41 7.42
N ALA A 229 16.67 2.71 7.41
CA ALA A 229 15.33 3.20 7.63
C ALA A 229 15.07 4.54 6.93
N ASP A 230 13.80 4.80 6.59
CA ASP A 230 13.35 6.09 6.02
C ASP A 230 13.73 7.30 6.88
N GLU A 231 13.82 7.13 8.21
CA GLU A 231 14.21 8.19 9.13
C GLU A 231 15.62 8.70 8.85
N ALA A 232 16.57 7.80 8.60
CA ALA A 232 17.94 8.19 8.30
C ALA A 232 18.06 8.87 6.92
N ALA A 233 17.25 8.44 5.93
CA ALA A 233 17.16 9.12 4.64
C ALA A 233 16.56 10.53 4.80
N ALA A 234 15.50 10.68 5.59
CA ALA A 234 14.88 11.96 5.88
C ALA A 234 15.84 12.94 6.60
N GLN A 235 16.65 12.44 7.53
CA GLN A 235 17.69 13.22 8.20
C GLN A 235 18.79 13.64 7.21
N ALA A 236 19.24 12.75 6.33
CA ALA A 236 20.25 13.07 5.33
C ALA A 236 19.78 14.19 4.38
N VAL A 237 18.49 14.19 4.00
CA VAL A 237 17.91 15.21 3.12
C VAL A 237 17.56 16.49 3.89
N GLY A 238 16.83 16.36 4.99
CA GLY A 238 16.15 17.47 5.66
C GLY A 238 16.93 18.17 6.78
N ALA A 239 18.16 17.77 7.09
CA ALA A 239 18.91 18.43 8.15
C ALA A 239 19.15 19.91 7.81
N PRO A 240 18.95 20.83 8.76
CA PRO A 240 19.19 22.26 8.53
C PRO A 240 20.68 22.58 8.37
N GLY A 241 20.98 23.68 7.68
CA GLY A 241 22.34 24.21 7.53
C GLY A 241 23.24 23.44 6.58
N GLN A 242 22.69 22.56 5.73
CA GLN A 242 23.47 21.82 4.73
C GLN A 242 23.82 22.71 3.55
N ALA A 243 25.11 22.73 3.16
CA ALA A 243 25.57 23.46 1.97
C ALA A 243 25.34 22.66 0.66
N ASP A 244 25.34 21.34 0.72
CA ASP A 244 25.17 20.44 -0.42
C ASP A 244 24.28 19.25 0.04
N PRO A 245 22.97 19.48 0.17
CA PRO A 245 22.06 18.47 0.69
C PRO A 245 21.78 17.35 -0.32
N PHE A 246 21.44 16.18 0.20
CA PHE A 246 20.91 15.07 -0.59
C PHE A 246 19.51 15.43 -1.13
N VAL A 247 19.13 14.80 -2.24
CA VAL A 247 17.74 14.48 -2.54
C VAL A 247 17.47 13.05 -2.11
N GLY A 248 16.24 12.67 -1.84
CA GLY A 248 16.01 11.29 -1.38
C GLY A 248 14.59 10.81 -1.52
N MET A 249 14.42 9.50 -1.39
CA MET A 249 13.13 8.83 -1.37
C MET A 249 12.77 8.45 0.06
N MET A 250 11.57 8.80 0.49
CA MET A 250 11.07 8.48 1.83
C MET A 250 9.55 8.51 1.89
N SER A 251 8.98 7.91 2.94
CA SER A 251 7.55 8.04 3.25
C SER A 251 7.17 9.50 3.55
N SER A 252 5.99 9.93 3.07
CA SER A 252 5.37 11.21 3.39
C SER A 252 5.24 11.45 4.91
N ALA A 253 5.09 10.37 5.70
CA ALA A 253 5.06 10.43 7.16
C ALA A 253 6.29 11.10 7.80
N LYS A 254 7.43 11.20 7.07
CA LYS A 254 8.65 11.86 7.59
C LYS A 254 8.55 13.38 7.61
N PHE A 255 7.57 13.95 6.93
CA PHE A 255 7.39 15.39 6.88
C PHE A 255 6.92 16.00 8.21
N ARG A 256 6.37 15.18 9.14
CA ARG A 256 6.15 15.63 10.54
C ARG A 256 7.42 16.14 11.19
N ASN A 257 8.60 15.65 10.79
CA ASN A 257 9.89 16.11 11.29
C ASN A 257 10.15 17.60 10.99
N ASN A 258 9.46 18.20 10.01
CA ASN A 258 9.55 19.64 9.75
C ASN A 258 9.08 20.43 10.96
N THR A 259 8.03 19.97 11.64
CA THR A 259 7.50 20.61 12.86
C THR A 259 8.18 20.07 14.11
N GLU A 260 8.34 18.75 14.24
CA GLU A 260 8.81 18.09 15.46
C GLU A 260 10.32 18.24 15.70
N ALA A 261 11.11 18.20 14.60
CA ALA A 261 12.58 18.19 14.64
C ALA A 261 13.23 19.34 13.87
N GLY A 262 12.46 20.26 13.30
CA GLY A 262 12.98 21.39 12.53
C GLY A 262 13.60 21.00 11.19
N ALA A 263 13.26 19.83 10.65
CA ALA A 263 13.70 19.38 9.34
C ALA A 263 13.21 20.34 8.23
N LYS A 264 13.84 20.25 7.06
CA LYS A 264 13.62 21.11 5.90
C LYS A 264 13.22 20.26 4.69
N LEU A 265 12.16 19.46 4.82
CA LEU A 265 11.71 18.57 3.75
C LEU A 265 10.65 19.25 2.88
N GLY A 266 10.82 19.14 1.54
CA GLY A 266 9.84 19.50 0.53
C GLY A 266 9.67 18.35 -0.47
N ILE A 267 8.45 18.17 -1.03
CA ILE A 267 8.20 17.16 -2.07
C ILE A 267 8.65 17.70 -3.43
N CYS A 268 9.31 16.87 -4.24
CA CYS A 268 9.65 17.16 -5.63
C CYS A 268 8.42 17.06 -6.53
N ALA A 269 7.44 17.94 -6.33
CA ALA A 269 6.26 18.03 -7.17
C ALA A 269 6.65 18.37 -8.63
N GLY A 270 5.95 17.75 -9.59
CA GLY A 270 6.23 17.94 -11.02
C GLY A 270 7.37 17.09 -11.57
N MET A 271 8.03 16.28 -10.76
CA MET A 271 9.07 15.35 -11.19
C MET A 271 8.54 14.32 -12.19
N GLN A 272 9.25 14.14 -13.31
CA GLN A 272 8.87 13.22 -14.37
C GLN A 272 9.54 11.84 -14.19
N PRO A 273 8.85 10.71 -14.46
CA PRO A 273 7.43 10.64 -14.79
C PRO A 273 6.52 10.76 -13.56
N TRP A 274 7.05 10.58 -12.34
CA TRP A 274 6.29 10.64 -11.07
C TRP A 274 7.09 11.28 -9.95
N ALA A 275 6.40 12.00 -9.08
CA ALA A 275 6.98 12.61 -7.89
C ALA A 275 7.27 11.59 -6.75
N GLY A 276 6.86 10.36 -6.94
CA GLY A 276 6.99 9.24 -6.03
C GLY A 276 6.06 8.11 -6.41
N TRP A 277 5.70 7.27 -5.46
CA TRP A 277 4.83 6.12 -5.68
C TRP A 277 3.95 5.82 -4.46
N LEU A 278 2.80 5.21 -4.72
CA LEU A 278 1.86 4.79 -3.69
C LEU A 278 2.16 3.37 -3.24
N TYR A 279 2.10 3.16 -1.94
CA TYR A 279 2.38 1.90 -1.29
C TYR A 279 1.15 1.41 -0.52
N PRO A 280 0.49 0.33 -0.97
CA PRO A 280 -0.76 -0.10 -0.38
C PRO A 280 -0.57 -0.89 0.92
N SER A 281 -1.61 -0.88 1.76
CA SER A 281 -1.77 -1.76 2.91
C SER A 281 -3.05 -2.57 2.75
N LEU A 282 -2.94 -3.90 2.73
CA LEU A 282 -4.08 -4.79 2.68
C LEU A 282 -4.80 -4.86 4.04
N GLY A 283 -6.11 -5.02 4.00
CA GLY A 283 -6.93 -5.40 5.14
C GLY A 283 -7.40 -6.85 5.01
N LEU A 284 -6.75 -7.75 5.72
CA LEU A 284 -7.00 -9.18 5.64
C LEU A 284 -7.54 -9.72 6.97
N ILE A 285 -8.40 -10.73 6.90
CA ILE A 285 -8.99 -11.41 8.04
C ILE A 285 -8.43 -12.81 8.10
N ALA A 286 -7.94 -13.25 9.25
CA ALA A 286 -7.44 -14.60 9.45
C ALA A 286 -8.58 -15.62 9.24
N ALA A 287 -8.36 -16.64 8.42
CA ALA A 287 -9.41 -17.59 8.07
C ALA A 287 -9.90 -18.45 9.26
N GLY A 288 -9.06 -18.61 10.27
CA GLY A 288 -9.39 -19.36 11.50
C GLY A 288 -9.75 -18.49 12.70
N THR A 289 -10.07 -17.18 12.50
CA THR A 289 -10.48 -16.28 13.58
C THR A 289 -11.73 -16.80 14.30
N ASP A 290 -11.79 -16.65 15.61
CA ASP A 290 -12.99 -16.90 16.43
C ASP A 290 -13.85 -15.64 16.60
N SER A 291 -13.42 -14.49 16.00
CA SER A 291 -14.09 -13.20 16.04
C SER A 291 -14.36 -12.64 14.62
N PRO A 292 -15.02 -13.41 13.72
CA PRO A 292 -15.16 -13.03 12.30
C PRO A 292 -15.99 -11.79 12.06
N ASN A 293 -16.98 -11.49 12.89
CA ASN A 293 -17.82 -10.29 12.77
C ASN A 293 -17.09 -9.05 13.31
N ALA A 294 -16.39 -9.18 14.43
CA ALA A 294 -15.54 -8.14 14.98
C ALA A 294 -14.39 -7.79 14.02
N ALA A 295 -13.79 -8.80 13.37
CA ALA A 295 -12.77 -8.62 12.35
C ALA A 295 -13.31 -7.83 11.14
N LYS A 296 -14.49 -8.17 10.60
CA LYS A 296 -15.15 -7.41 9.54
C LYS A 296 -15.48 -5.98 9.97
N LEU A 297 -16.00 -5.81 11.17
CA LEU A 297 -16.32 -4.50 11.72
C LEU A 297 -15.06 -3.62 11.86
N PHE A 298 -13.94 -4.21 12.29
CA PHE A 298 -12.67 -3.51 12.40
C PHE A 298 -12.09 -3.12 11.03
N VAL A 299 -12.12 -4.02 10.04
CA VAL A 299 -11.73 -3.72 8.65
C VAL A 299 -12.56 -2.56 8.09
N ARG A 300 -13.90 -2.61 8.30
CA ARG A 300 -14.78 -1.50 7.92
C ARG A 300 -14.43 -0.21 8.66
N TYR A 301 -14.14 -0.28 9.96
CA TYR A 301 -13.76 0.88 10.77
C TYR A 301 -12.50 1.55 10.24
N LEU A 302 -11.47 0.79 9.87
CA LEU A 302 -10.23 1.34 9.29
C LEU A 302 -10.44 2.12 7.99
N LEU A 303 -11.54 1.87 7.27
CA LEU A 303 -11.90 2.59 6.04
C LEU A 303 -12.71 3.86 6.31
N THR A 304 -13.13 4.12 7.54
CA THR A 304 -13.82 5.36 7.91
C THR A 304 -12.83 6.48 8.22
N GLU A 305 -13.27 7.74 8.09
CA GLU A 305 -12.47 8.91 8.47
C GLU A 305 -11.94 8.80 9.90
N GLU A 306 -12.81 8.44 10.86
CA GLU A 306 -12.42 8.25 12.26
C GLU A 306 -11.39 7.11 12.43
N GLY A 307 -11.61 5.98 11.76
CA GLY A 307 -10.74 4.80 11.88
C GLY A 307 -9.36 4.99 11.27
N ILE A 308 -9.26 5.74 10.16
CA ILE A 308 -7.96 6.02 9.52
C ILE A 308 -7.25 7.22 10.14
N ALA A 309 -7.94 8.11 10.89
CA ALA A 309 -7.42 9.37 11.37
C ALA A 309 -6.01 9.30 11.97
N PRO A 310 -5.66 8.36 12.86
CA PRO A 310 -4.30 8.30 13.42
C PRO A 310 -3.21 8.05 12.36
N GLN A 311 -3.54 7.38 11.25
CA GLN A 311 -2.61 7.15 10.13
C GLN A 311 -2.68 8.29 9.10
N ALA A 312 -3.85 8.94 8.96
CA ALA A 312 -4.04 10.06 8.05
C ALA A 312 -3.23 11.30 8.47
N GLU A 313 -2.98 11.49 9.78
CA GLU A 313 -2.05 12.50 10.31
C GLU A 313 -0.61 12.32 9.79
N ASP A 314 -0.25 11.11 9.41
CA ASP A 314 1.05 10.74 8.79
C ASP A 314 0.96 10.69 7.24
N GLY A 315 -0.13 11.21 6.64
CA GLY A 315 -0.31 11.26 5.18
C GLY A 315 -0.74 9.95 4.54
N LYS A 316 -1.25 8.96 5.31
CA LYS A 316 -1.82 7.74 4.74
C LYS A 316 -3.24 7.97 4.28
N MET A 317 -3.48 7.72 3.00
CA MET A 317 -4.74 7.97 2.32
C MET A 317 -5.61 6.74 2.35
N SER A 318 -6.82 6.84 2.93
CA SER A 318 -7.82 5.77 2.82
C SER A 318 -8.17 5.51 1.35
N THR A 319 -8.45 4.24 1.01
CA THR A 319 -9.02 3.89 -0.30
C THR A 319 -10.51 4.20 -0.39
N ASN A 320 -11.17 4.43 0.75
CA ASN A 320 -12.50 5.02 0.78
C ASN A 320 -12.41 6.51 0.45
N ALA A 321 -12.93 6.92 -0.69
CA ALA A 321 -12.87 8.29 -1.20
C ALA A 321 -13.57 9.32 -0.31
N ASP A 322 -14.45 8.88 0.60
CA ASP A 322 -15.14 9.75 1.55
C ASP A 322 -14.29 10.10 2.78
N ALA A 323 -13.26 9.28 3.10
CA ALA A 323 -12.33 9.55 4.19
C ALA A 323 -11.14 10.38 3.72
N LYS A 324 -11.11 11.66 4.10
CA LYS A 324 -10.10 12.63 3.65
C LYS A 324 -8.92 12.72 4.59
N LEU A 325 -7.78 13.17 4.06
CA LEU A 325 -6.66 13.61 4.89
C LEU A 325 -7.02 14.89 5.65
N PRO A 326 -6.44 15.10 6.85
CA PRO A 326 -6.53 16.38 7.54
C PRO A 326 -5.96 17.53 6.70
N ASP A 327 -6.57 18.73 6.80
CA ASP A 327 -6.12 19.92 6.07
C ASP A 327 -4.70 20.36 6.48
N ASP A 328 -4.27 20.02 7.69
CA ASP A 328 -2.98 20.33 8.29
C ASP A 328 -1.97 19.17 8.24
N GLU A 329 -2.23 18.16 7.39
CA GLU A 329 -1.29 17.05 7.17
C GLU A 329 0.07 17.60 6.69
N PRO A 330 1.19 17.25 7.41
CA PRO A 330 2.47 17.95 7.27
C PRO A 330 3.14 17.88 5.91
N SER A 331 2.88 16.85 5.11
CA SER A 331 3.56 16.66 3.82
C SER A 331 2.90 17.43 2.67
N GLY A 332 1.60 17.73 2.78
CA GLY A 332 0.80 18.27 1.68
C GLY A 332 0.58 17.27 0.55
N ILE A 333 0.69 15.96 0.83
CA ILE A 333 0.59 14.89 -0.19
C ILE A 333 -0.73 14.94 -0.96
N ALA A 334 -1.82 15.38 -0.35
CA ALA A 334 -3.10 15.53 -1.02
C ALA A 334 -3.02 16.39 -2.30
N GLY A 335 -2.14 17.40 -2.32
CA GLY A 335 -1.93 18.29 -3.47
C GLY A 335 -1.11 17.67 -4.62
N VAL A 336 -0.47 16.52 -4.40
CA VAL A 336 0.45 15.90 -5.36
C VAL A 336 0.15 14.42 -5.62
N VAL A 337 -0.90 13.87 -5.03
CA VAL A 337 -1.22 12.44 -5.15
C VAL A 337 -1.41 11.97 -6.59
N GLU A 338 -1.99 12.80 -7.45
CA GLU A 338 -2.17 12.51 -8.88
C GLU A 338 -0.85 12.42 -9.67
N GLN A 339 0.27 12.86 -9.07
CA GLN A 339 1.60 12.77 -9.63
C GLN A 339 2.38 11.56 -9.13
N MET A 340 1.75 10.70 -8.31
CA MET A 340 2.36 9.47 -7.81
C MET A 340 2.13 8.33 -8.79
N PHE A 341 3.11 7.43 -8.89
CA PHE A 341 2.92 6.14 -9.54
C PHE A 341 1.94 5.30 -8.70
N PRO A 342 0.81 4.86 -9.24
CA PRO A 342 -0.12 3.99 -8.53
C PRO A 342 0.39 2.55 -8.50
N TYR A 343 0.22 1.86 -7.38
CA TYR A 343 0.43 0.42 -7.31
C TYR A 343 -0.81 -0.31 -7.82
N ASP A 344 -0.62 -1.36 -8.63
CA ASP A 344 -1.70 -2.25 -9.09
C ASP A 344 -1.66 -3.58 -8.30
N PRO A 345 -2.58 -3.80 -7.35
CA PRO A 345 -2.60 -5.03 -6.56
C PRO A 345 -2.87 -6.30 -7.38
N SER A 346 -3.44 -6.18 -8.58
CA SER A 346 -3.77 -7.34 -9.42
C SER A 346 -2.54 -8.10 -9.92
N SER A 347 -1.38 -7.44 -10.02
CA SER A 347 -0.09 -8.05 -10.38
C SER A 347 0.83 -8.35 -9.19
N ALA A 348 0.33 -8.24 -7.97
CA ALA A 348 1.15 -8.37 -6.76
C ALA A 348 1.85 -9.74 -6.61
N ALA A 349 1.22 -10.82 -7.08
CA ALA A 349 1.86 -12.14 -7.08
C ALA A 349 3.06 -12.21 -8.04
N GLU A 350 2.99 -11.50 -9.17
CA GLU A 350 4.10 -11.37 -10.13
C GLU A 350 5.26 -10.56 -9.53
N ASP A 351 4.95 -9.54 -8.71
CA ASP A 351 5.98 -8.79 -7.98
C ASP A 351 6.76 -9.70 -7.04
N TRP A 352 6.06 -10.59 -6.32
CA TRP A 352 6.71 -11.58 -5.44
C TRP A 352 7.68 -12.47 -6.21
N ASP A 353 7.27 -13.00 -7.35
CA ASP A 353 8.09 -13.90 -8.16
C ASP A 353 9.32 -13.17 -8.76
N ALA A 354 9.18 -11.89 -9.09
CA ALA A 354 10.24 -11.08 -9.68
C ALA A 354 11.26 -10.53 -8.65
N ARG A 355 11.00 -10.64 -7.34
CA ARG A 355 11.83 -10.01 -6.29
C ARG A 355 13.31 -10.38 -6.41
N GLN A 356 13.63 -11.66 -6.66
CA GLN A 356 15.03 -12.10 -6.72
C GLN A 356 15.77 -11.45 -7.89
N ASP A 357 15.14 -11.34 -9.06
CA ASP A 357 15.77 -10.77 -10.26
C ASP A 357 16.09 -9.27 -10.04
N TRP A 358 15.16 -8.52 -9.45
CA TRP A 358 15.37 -7.12 -9.10
C TRP A 358 16.43 -6.91 -8.01
N GLN A 359 16.47 -7.78 -7.01
CA GLN A 359 17.52 -7.74 -6.00
C GLN A 359 18.90 -8.02 -6.60
N ASP A 360 19.00 -8.97 -7.54
CA ASP A 360 20.25 -9.31 -8.21
C ASP A 360 20.69 -8.18 -9.13
N LEU A 361 19.77 -7.57 -9.92
CA LEU A 361 20.06 -6.38 -10.71
C LEU A 361 20.63 -5.25 -9.82
N TRP A 362 19.98 -4.95 -8.68
CA TRP A 362 20.45 -3.94 -7.75
C TRP A 362 21.84 -4.26 -7.22
N ARG A 363 22.08 -5.49 -6.74
CA ARG A 363 23.38 -5.91 -6.16
C ARG A 363 24.53 -5.83 -7.15
N VAL A 364 24.31 -6.29 -8.39
CA VAL A 364 25.38 -6.28 -9.41
C VAL A 364 25.69 -4.88 -9.94
N SER A 365 24.70 -3.99 -9.91
CA SER A 365 24.83 -2.62 -10.41
C SER A 365 25.33 -1.64 -9.35
N TYR A 366 25.10 -1.93 -8.05
CA TYR A 366 25.44 -0.98 -6.98
C TYR A 366 26.94 -0.78 -6.82
N VAL A 367 27.35 0.49 -6.91
CA VAL A 367 28.74 0.93 -6.68
C VAL A 367 28.80 1.75 -5.39
N LYS A 368 29.63 1.33 -4.46
CA LYS A 368 29.80 1.96 -3.14
C LYS A 368 30.72 3.17 -3.21
#